data_51767ed8af58d21f9acd383421015003
#
_entry.id   51767ed8af58d21f9acd383421015003
#
_cell.length_a   1.000
_cell.length_b   1.000
_cell.length_c   1.000
_cell.angle_alpha   90.00
_cell.angle_beta   90.00
_cell.angle_gamma   90.00
#
_symmetry.space_group_name_H-M   'P 1'
#
loop_
_entity.id
_entity.type
_entity.pdbx_description
1 polymer ?
#
loop_
_entity_poly.entity_id
_entity_poly.type
_entity_poly.pdbx_seq_one_letter_code
_entity_poly.pdbx_strand_id
1 'polypeptide(L)'
;MVVYKSLKPLAFKSKDMNHLPVFWRANNKAWVTAQIFSDWFTNCFIPQVEMYLKLKNLPFKALLLIDNAPGHPTSLKFQHSDIEVMFMPPNTTSLLQPLDQGVIAAFKAYYVRRTFQRLLKNLEEDPELTVTQGWKNYDIAKCLVNIKESLDEVQPSTINACWQKLWPEVVLKSDKIDNLNTTVNQIVEIARNVKGFDEVNRDDIEEMMLNYDQELTLEDLEEITETPNEPKQSEHDEEEEEPVKPDFSSKSIKEIFH
;
A
#
# COMPACT_ATOMS: atom_id res chain seq x y z
N MET A 1 1.34 6.79 1.73
CA MET A 1 1.90 7.29 0.46
C MET A 1 1.58 6.30 -0.65
N VAL A 2 1.27 6.78 -1.86
CA VAL A 2 1.13 5.95 -3.07
C VAL A 2 1.98 6.59 -4.16
N VAL A 3 2.78 5.78 -4.84
CA VAL A 3 3.59 6.19 -6.00
C VAL A 3 3.05 5.46 -7.24
N TYR A 4 2.87 6.18 -8.33
CA TYR A 4 2.29 5.63 -9.56
C TYR A 4 3.12 6.05 -10.79
N LYS A 5 2.88 5.43 -11.96
CA LYS A 5 3.63 5.74 -13.19
C LYS A 5 3.30 7.11 -13.78
N SER A 6 2.14 7.69 -13.47
CA SER A 6 1.71 9.00 -13.96
C SER A 6 1.24 9.89 -12.83
N LEU A 7 1.61 11.16 -12.84
CA LEU A 7 1.13 12.16 -11.87
C LEU A 7 -0.37 12.44 -12.07
N LYS A 8 -0.85 12.46 -13.30
CA LYS A 8 -2.25 12.75 -13.67
C LYS A 8 -2.85 11.67 -14.56
N PRO A 9 -3.11 10.46 -14.04
CA PRO A 9 -3.74 9.40 -14.81
C PRO A 9 -5.14 9.82 -15.27
N LEU A 10 -5.64 9.23 -16.36
CA LEU A 10 -6.96 9.56 -16.94
C LEU A 10 -8.10 9.45 -15.91
N ALA A 11 -8.01 8.51 -14.98
CA ALA A 11 -8.98 8.35 -13.89
C ALA A 11 -9.14 9.58 -12.98
N PHE A 12 -8.20 10.54 -13.04
CA PHE A 12 -8.24 11.80 -12.27
C PHE A 12 -8.62 13.02 -13.11
N LYS A 13 -8.97 12.86 -14.40
CA LYS A 13 -9.27 13.98 -15.30
C LYS A 13 -10.28 14.99 -14.76
N SER A 14 -11.23 14.52 -13.94
CA SER A 14 -12.27 15.36 -13.31
C SER A 14 -12.16 15.43 -11.77
N LYS A 15 -11.03 15.02 -11.19
CA LYS A 15 -10.84 14.98 -9.73
C LYS A 15 -9.84 16.03 -9.28
N ASP A 16 -10.11 16.64 -8.14
CA ASP A 16 -9.14 17.53 -7.49
C ASP A 16 -8.04 16.70 -6.81
N MET A 17 -6.83 16.82 -7.31
CA MET A 17 -5.65 16.13 -6.81
C MET A 17 -5.31 16.49 -5.35
N ASN A 18 -5.73 17.66 -4.87
CA ASN A 18 -5.49 18.12 -3.50
C ASN A 18 -6.37 17.37 -2.47
N HIS A 19 -7.43 16.69 -2.93
CA HIS A 19 -8.37 15.96 -2.09
C HIS A 19 -8.22 14.44 -2.19
N LEU A 20 -7.10 13.96 -2.74
CA LEU A 20 -6.83 12.52 -2.73
C LEU A 20 -6.63 12.01 -1.30
N PRO A 21 -7.14 10.82 -0.97
CA PRO A 21 -7.05 10.28 0.40
C PRO A 21 -5.64 9.75 0.75
N VAL A 22 -4.65 10.04 -0.08
CA VAL A 22 -3.27 9.57 0.04
C VAL A 22 -2.27 10.67 -0.32
N PHE A 23 -1.06 10.56 0.19
CA PHE A 23 0.06 11.35 -0.31
C PHE A 23 0.48 10.75 -1.67
N TRP A 24 0.18 11.47 -2.74
CA TRP A 24 0.31 11.01 -4.12
C TRP A 24 1.58 11.53 -4.77
N ARG A 25 2.36 10.62 -5.35
CA ARG A 25 3.56 10.95 -6.15
C ARG A 25 3.64 10.02 -7.36
N ALA A 26 4.51 10.37 -8.32
CA ALA A 26 4.70 9.57 -9.52
C ALA A 26 6.15 9.58 -9.96
N ASN A 27 6.58 8.47 -10.55
CA ASN A 27 7.76 8.34 -11.39
C ASN A 27 7.55 7.18 -12.37
N ASN A 28 8.41 7.05 -13.38
CA ASN A 28 8.25 6.09 -14.47
C ASN A 28 8.12 4.63 -14.03
N LYS A 29 8.73 4.25 -12.91
CA LYS A 29 8.69 2.88 -12.36
C LYS A 29 7.67 2.68 -11.25
N ALA A 30 7.01 3.76 -10.81
CA ALA A 30 6.12 3.75 -9.64
C ALA A 30 6.80 3.28 -8.33
N TRP A 31 8.09 3.54 -8.17
CA TRP A 31 8.86 3.13 -7.01
C TRP A 31 9.06 4.26 -6.01
N VAL A 32 9.24 3.89 -4.74
CA VAL A 32 9.60 4.83 -3.68
C VAL A 32 11.12 5.06 -3.74
N THR A 33 11.52 6.22 -4.26
CA THR A 33 12.91 6.66 -4.28
C THR A 33 13.26 7.43 -3.01
N ALA A 34 14.56 7.60 -2.74
CA ALA A 34 15.05 8.40 -1.61
C ALA A 34 14.49 9.84 -1.62
N GLN A 35 14.35 10.43 -2.80
CA GLN A 35 13.74 11.75 -2.98
C GLN A 35 12.25 11.76 -2.59
N ILE A 36 11.47 10.80 -3.11
CA ILE A 36 10.03 10.69 -2.81
C ILE A 36 9.82 10.41 -1.32
N PHE A 37 10.69 9.59 -0.71
CA PHE A 37 10.61 9.32 0.72
C PHE A 37 10.94 10.56 1.56
N SER A 38 11.98 11.32 1.19
CA SER A 38 12.32 12.60 1.86
C SER A 38 11.20 13.64 1.72
N ASP A 39 10.59 13.73 0.54
CA ASP A 39 9.45 14.59 0.28
C ASP A 39 8.23 14.18 1.13
N TRP A 40 7.93 12.88 1.21
CA TRP A 40 6.89 12.35 2.10
C TRP A 40 7.19 12.66 3.57
N PHE A 41 8.44 12.46 4.01
CA PHE A 41 8.84 12.74 5.39
C PHE A 41 8.56 14.20 5.76
N THR A 42 9.01 15.14 4.91
CA THR A 42 8.91 16.57 5.16
C THR A 42 7.48 17.10 5.01
N ASN A 43 6.79 16.72 3.93
CA ASN A 43 5.53 17.35 3.52
C ASN A 43 4.27 16.56 3.91
N CYS A 44 4.44 15.34 4.43
CA CYS A 44 3.31 14.50 4.87
C CYS A 44 3.49 14.02 6.30
N PHE A 45 4.59 13.30 6.60
CA PHE A 45 4.79 12.66 7.89
C PHE A 45 4.90 13.68 9.03
N ILE A 46 5.83 14.63 8.93
CA ILE A 46 6.03 15.66 9.97
C ILE A 46 4.73 16.42 10.30
N PRO A 47 4.02 17.00 9.31
CA PRO A 47 2.77 17.72 9.61
C PRO A 47 1.67 16.84 10.22
N GLN A 48 1.56 15.56 9.80
CA GLN A 48 0.57 14.65 10.35
C GLN A 48 0.89 14.25 11.79
N VAL A 49 2.16 13.99 12.10
CA VAL A 49 2.61 13.68 13.47
C VAL A 49 2.39 14.89 14.39
N GLU A 50 2.75 16.08 13.94
CA GLU A 50 2.52 17.32 14.69
C GLU A 50 1.03 17.50 15.02
N MET A 51 0.17 17.39 14.01
CA MET A 51 -1.27 17.49 14.19
C MET A 51 -1.81 16.45 15.15
N TYR A 52 -1.37 15.20 15.02
CA TYR A 52 -1.79 14.10 15.90
C TYR A 52 -1.39 14.34 17.35
N LEU A 53 -0.12 14.69 17.60
CA LEU A 53 0.39 14.95 18.95
C LEU A 53 -0.32 16.16 19.59
N LYS A 54 -0.58 17.22 18.81
CA LYS A 54 -1.37 18.35 19.26
C LYS A 54 -2.79 17.97 19.66
N LEU A 55 -3.46 17.14 18.87
CA LEU A 55 -4.80 16.61 19.20
C LEU A 55 -4.80 15.76 20.46
N LYS A 56 -3.69 15.09 20.76
CA LYS A 56 -3.52 14.26 21.96
C LYS A 56 -2.98 15.06 23.17
N ASN A 57 -2.71 16.34 23.02
CA ASN A 57 -2.05 17.19 24.02
C ASN A 57 -0.70 16.62 24.49
N LEU A 58 0.06 16.04 23.55
CA LEU A 58 1.39 15.50 23.79
C LEU A 58 2.46 16.47 23.25
N PRO A 59 3.66 16.49 23.84
CA PRO A 59 4.78 17.25 23.30
C PRO A 59 5.15 16.73 21.92
N PHE A 60 5.63 17.63 21.04
CA PHE A 60 6.08 17.23 19.72
C PHE A 60 7.42 16.50 19.83
N LYS A 61 7.34 15.19 20.03
CA LYS A 61 8.47 14.25 20.00
C LYS A 61 7.98 12.94 19.40
N ALA A 62 8.71 12.40 18.42
CA ALA A 62 8.37 11.17 17.74
C ALA A 62 9.62 10.32 17.46
N LEU A 63 9.42 9.01 17.40
CA LEU A 63 10.40 8.05 16.94
C LEU A 63 9.86 7.41 15.66
N LEU A 64 10.61 7.52 14.57
CA LEU A 64 10.33 6.83 13.31
C LEU A 64 11.29 5.65 13.15
N LEU A 65 10.74 4.44 13.16
CA LEU A 65 11.51 3.21 12.90
C LEU A 65 11.33 2.82 11.44
N ILE A 66 12.44 2.67 10.73
CA ILE A 66 12.45 2.27 9.31
C ILE A 66 13.51 1.20 9.07
N ASP A 67 13.33 0.42 8.01
CA ASP A 67 14.33 -0.54 7.58
C ASP A 67 15.44 0.13 6.74
N ASN A 68 16.42 -0.66 6.31
CA ASN A 68 17.52 -0.21 5.47
C ASN A 68 17.23 -0.34 3.97
N ALA A 69 15.96 -0.18 3.54
CA ALA A 69 15.64 -0.20 2.13
C ALA A 69 16.40 0.92 1.37
N PRO A 70 16.84 0.68 0.13
CA PRO A 70 17.62 1.66 -0.65
C PRO A 70 16.92 3.03 -0.81
N GLY A 71 15.60 3.04 -0.82
CA GLY A 71 14.77 4.26 -0.87
C GLY A 71 14.68 5.04 0.44
N HIS A 72 15.33 4.60 1.54
CA HIS A 72 15.30 5.27 2.84
C HIS A 72 16.63 5.99 3.09
N PRO A 73 16.74 7.30 2.81
CA PRO A 73 18.02 8.01 2.92
C PRO A 73 18.42 8.23 4.39
N THR A 74 19.68 8.00 4.70
CA THR A 74 20.23 8.18 6.06
C THR A 74 20.21 9.64 6.53
N SER A 75 20.13 10.59 5.61
CA SER A 75 20.00 12.02 5.89
C SER A 75 18.77 12.40 6.68
N LEU A 76 17.73 11.55 6.68
CA LEU A 76 16.50 11.76 7.47
C LEU A 76 16.79 11.96 8.97
N LYS A 77 17.85 11.35 9.50
CA LYS A 77 18.25 11.49 10.91
C LYS A 77 18.51 12.93 11.34
N PHE A 78 18.77 13.81 10.38
CA PHE A 78 19.18 15.19 10.65
C PHE A 78 18.14 16.21 10.16
N GLN A 79 17.00 15.75 9.63
CA GLN A 79 16.01 16.65 9.02
C GLN A 79 15.10 17.34 10.04
N HIS A 80 14.94 16.76 11.24
CA HIS A 80 14.06 17.35 12.25
C HIS A 80 14.59 17.06 13.67
N SER A 81 14.62 18.09 14.54
CA SER A 81 15.18 17.99 15.90
C SER A 81 14.34 17.14 16.86
N ASP A 82 13.02 17.15 16.68
CA ASP A 82 12.07 16.50 17.58
C ASP A 82 11.56 15.15 17.06
N ILE A 83 12.07 14.70 15.91
CA ILE A 83 11.79 13.39 15.33
C ILE A 83 13.08 12.61 15.23
N GLU A 84 13.21 11.60 16.07
CA GLU A 84 14.32 10.66 15.98
C GLU A 84 14.02 9.61 14.91
N VAL A 85 14.93 9.45 13.95
CA VAL A 85 14.84 8.43 12.91
C VAL A 85 15.85 7.33 13.20
N MET A 86 15.35 6.13 13.47
CA MET A 86 16.16 4.96 13.79
C MET A 86 16.00 3.92 12.68
N PHE A 87 17.15 3.50 12.13
CA PHE A 87 17.21 2.41 11.17
C PHE A 87 17.32 1.08 11.90
N MET A 88 16.49 0.12 11.52
CA MET A 88 16.54 -1.23 12.06
C MET A 88 17.82 -1.95 11.59
N PRO A 89 18.32 -2.93 12.36
CA PRO A 89 19.47 -3.71 11.93
C PRO A 89 19.20 -4.41 10.59
N PRO A 90 20.22 -4.57 9.72
CA PRO A 90 20.06 -5.29 8.47
C PRO A 90 19.47 -6.69 8.66
N ASN A 91 18.63 -7.14 7.73
CA ASN A 91 18.01 -8.47 7.72
C ASN A 91 17.10 -8.78 8.94
N THR A 92 16.59 -7.75 9.61
CA THR A 92 15.65 -7.93 10.74
C THR A 92 14.21 -7.51 10.44
N THR A 93 13.94 -7.00 9.25
CA THR A 93 12.62 -6.48 8.84
C THR A 93 11.51 -7.49 9.10
N SER A 94 11.63 -8.70 8.58
CA SER A 94 10.64 -9.77 8.77
C SER A 94 10.48 -10.24 10.23
N LEU A 95 11.46 -9.98 11.09
CA LEU A 95 11.47 -10.40 12.47
C LEU A 95 10.98 -9.34 13.44
N LEU A 96 11.32 -8.08 13.19
CA LEU A 96 11.16 -6.99 14.17
C LEU A 96 10.29 -5.83 13.68
N GLN A 97 10.18 -5.60 12.36
CA GLN A 97 9.43 -4.44 11.85
C GLN A 97 7.94 -4.57 12.17
N PRO A 98 7.36 -3.66 12.97
CA PRO A 98 5.98 -3.82 13.45
C PRO A 98 4.95 -3.96 12.34
N LEU A 99 5.08 -3.23 11.23
CA LEU A 99 4.14 -3.30 10.11
C LEU A 99 4.10 -4.70 9.48
N ASP A 100 5.26 -5.39 9.38
CA ASP A 100 5.36 -6.74 8.83
C ASP A 100 4.88 -7.83 9.80
N GLN A 101 4.71 -7.50 11.08
CA GLN A 101 4.22 -8.43 12.08
C GLN A 101 2.68 -8.64 12.06
N GLY A 102 1.98 -8.12 11.05
CA GLY A 102 0.55 -8.37 10.85
C GLY A 102 -0.26 -7.20 10.29
N VAL A 103 0.21 -5.95 10.39
CA VAL A 103 -0.54 -4.79 9.85
C VAL A 103 -0.67 -4.89 8.33
N ILE A 104 0.43 -5.19 7.64
CA ILE A 104 0.44 -5.34 6.18
C ILE A 104 -0.45 -6.52 5.75
N ALA A 105 -0.38 -7.65 6.43
CA ALA A 105 -1.22 -8.81 6.14
C ALA A 105 -2.72 -8.50 6.32
N ALA A 106 -3.09 -7.84 7.42
CA ALA A 106 -4.47 -7.43 7.67
C ALA A 106 -4.97 -6.44 6.61
N PHE A 107 -4.17 -5.42 6.29
CA PHE A 107 -4.48 -4.47 5.22
C PHE A 107 -4.72 -5.15 3.87
N LYS A 108 -3.82 -6.06 3.46
CA LYS A 108 -3.95 -6.79 2.20
C LYS A 108 -5.22 -7.65 2.18
N ALA A 109 -5.53 -8.35 3.26
CA ALA A 109 -6.76 -9.14 3.37
C ALA A 109 -8.01 -8.27 3.22
N TYR A 110 -8.07 -7.11 3.89
CA TYR A 110 -9.20 -6.19 3.77
C TYR A 110 -9.30 -5.60 2.37
N TYR A 111 -8.17 -5.26 1.75
CA TYR A 111 -8.13 -4.74 0.39
C TYR A 111 -8.66 -5.77 -0.63
N VAL A 112 -8.20 -7.01 -0.57
CA VAL A 112 -8.64 -8.10 -1.45
C VAL A 112 -10.14 -8.36 -1.23
N ARG A 113 -10.59 -8.50 0.03
CA ARG A 113 -12.01 -8.72 0.35
C ARG A 113 -12.90 -7.62 -0.24
N ARG A 114 -12.55 -6.35 -0.05
CA ARG A 114 -13.31 -5.21 -0.57
C ARG A 114 -13.31 -5.17 -2.09
N THR A 115 -12.21 -5.57 -2.72
CA THR A 115 -12.12 -5.64 -4.18
C THR A 115 -13.11 -6.66 -4.73
N PHE A 116 -13.16 -7.87 -4.18
CA PHE A 116 -14.14 -8.89 -4.60
C PHE A 116 -15.58 -8.49 -4.27
N GLN A 117 -15.84 -7.89 -3.10
CA GLN A 117 -17.17 -7.39 -2.75
C GLN A 117 -17.69 -6.34 -3.76
N ARG A 118 -16.80 -5.42 -4.17
CA ARG A 118 -17.16 -4.40 -5.17
C ARG A 118 -17.40 -5.00 -6.55
N LEU A 119 -16.57 -5.96 -6.95
CA LEU A 119 -16.77 -6.68 -8.21
C LEU A 119 -18.10 -7.40 -8.22
N LEU A 120 -18.38 -8.21 -7.18
CA LEU A 120 -19.63 -8.94 -7.06
C LEU A 120 -20.84 -8.00 -7.10
N LYS A 121 -20.81 -6.92 -6.31
CA LYS A 121 -21.85 -5.91 -6.31
C LYS A 121 -22.11 -5.32 -7.69
N ASN A 122 -21.05 -4.96 -8.43
CA ASN A 122 -21.20 -4.40 -9.78
C ASN A 122 -21.85 -5.42 -10.75
N LEU A 123 -21.52 -6.70 -10.63
CA LEU A 123 -22.09 -7.78 -11.44
C LEU A 123 -23.58 -8.06 -11.08
N GLU A 124 -23.96 -7.88 -9.82
CA GLU A 124 -25.35 -7.99 -9.37
C GLU A 124 -26.20 -6.81 -9.84
N GLU A 125 -25.62 -5.59 -9.85
CA GLU A 125 -26.31 -4.36 -10.27
C GLU A 125 -26.47 -4.27 -11.79
N ASP A 126 -25.56 -4.88 -12.56
CA ASP A 126 -25.59 -4.91 -14.03
C ASP A 126 -25.40 -6.35 -14.55
N PRO A 127 -26.48 -7.09 -14.83
CA PRO A 127 -26.42 -8.47 -15.33
C PRO A 127 -25.73 -8.65 -16.69
N GLU A 128 -25.61 -7.57 -17.49
CA GLU A 128 -24.90 -7.60 -18.77
C GLU A 128 -23.40 -7.37 -18.62
N LEU A 129 -22.96 -6.94 -17.42
CA LEU A 129 -21.54 -6.71 -17.13
C LEU A 129 -20.80 -8.05 -17.04
N THR A 130 -19.75 -8.21 -17.82
CA THR A 130 -18.86 -9.35 -17.69
C THR A 130 -17.83 -9.12 -16.59
N VAL A 131 -17.29 -10.20 -16.01
CA VAL A 131 -16.20 -10.12 -15.00
C VAL A 131 -15.02 -9.33 -15.54
N THR A 132 -14.62 -9.58 -16.79
CA THR A 132 -13.55 -8.82 -17.49
C THR A 132 -13.82 -7.31 -17.52
N GLN A 133 -15.04 -6.92 -17.83
CA GLN A 133 -15.42 -5.50 -17.85
C GLN A 133 -15.44 -4.92 -16.44
N GLY A 134 -15.90 -5.67 -15.46
CA GLY A 134 -15.87 -5.28 -14.05
C GLY A 134 -14.46 -4.97 -13.56
N TRP A 135 -13.47 -5.80 -13.94
CA TRP A 135 -12.06 -5.56 -13.66
C TRP A 135 -11.50 -4.36 -14.42
N LYS A 136 -11.76 -4.23 -15.70
CA LYS A 136 -11.32 -3.05 -16.50
C LYS A 136 -11.88 -1.73 -15.96
N ASN A 137 -13.05 -1.78 -15.31
CA ASN A 137 -13.67 -0.62 -14.68
C ASN A 137 -13.04 -0.29 -13.31
N TYR A 138 -12.12 -1.12 -12.79
CA TYR A 138 -11.42 -0.89 -11.53
C TYR A 138 -10.16 -0.06 -11.78
N ASP A 139 -10.32 1.26 -11.82
CA ASP A 139 -9.27 2.23 -12.07
C ASP A 139 -8.50 2.64 -10.79
N ILE A 140 -7.39 3.37 -10.97
CA ILE A 140 -6.57 3.85 -9.86
C ILE A 140 -7.35 4.74 -8.88
N ALA A 141 -8.37 5.46 -9.31
CA ALA A 141 -9.17 6.28 -8.42
C ALA A 141 -10.01 5.42 -7.46
N LYS A 142 -10.57 4.32 -7.95
CA LYS A 142 -11.29 3.32 -7.13
C LYS A 142 -10.31 2.57 -6.21
N CYS A 143 -9.11 2.27 -6.71
CA CYS A 143 -8.01 1.70 -5.92
C CYS A 143 -7.70 2.58 -4.70
N LEU A 144 -7.52 3.89 -4.86
CA LEU A 144 -7.21 4.79 -3.74
C LEU A 144 -8.32 4.83 -2.67
N VAL A 145 -9.58 4.80 -3.09
CA VAL A 145 -10.70 4.70 -2.15
C VAL A 145 -10.64 3.38 -1.39
N ASN A 146 -10.37 2.27 -2.09
CA ASN A 146 -10.25 0.96 -1.47
C ASN A 146 -9.08 0.88 -0.48
N ILE A 147 -7.92 1.45 -0.84
CA ILE A 147 -6.76 1.59 0.05
C ILE A 147 -7.16 2.31 1.35
N LYS A 148 -7.81 3.48 1.22
CA LYS A 148 -8.23 4.28 2.39
C LYS A 148 -9.16 3.48 3.30
N GLU A 149 -10.22 2.92 2.73
CA GLU A 149 -11.21 2.15 3.49
C GLU A 149 -10.61 0.89 4.14
N SER A 150 -9.66 0.23 3.47
CA SER A 150 -8.98 -0.95 4.02
C SER A 150 -8.03 -0.59 5.16
N LEU A 151 -7.36 0.57 5.07
CA LEU A 151 -6.53 1.07 6.17
C LEU A 151 -7.37 1.48 7.38
N ASP A 152 -8.53 2.12 7.14
CA ASP A 152 -9.44 2.53 8.22
C ASP A 152 -10.04 1.32 8.98
N GLU A 153 -10.05 0.15 8.36
CA GLU A 153 -10.54 -1.09 8.97
C GLU A 153 -9.50 -1.75 9.87
N VAL A 154 -8.21 -1.46 9.69
CA VAL A 154 -7.15 -2.01 10.56
C VAL A 154 -7.36 -1.55 11.99
N GLN A 155 -7.58 -2.51 12.88
CA GLN A 155 -7.90 -2.22 14.27
C GLN A 155 -6.66 -1.71 15.05
N PRO A 156 -6.85 -0.78 16.00
CA PRO A 156 -5.77 -0.34 16.89
C PRO A 156 -5.13 -1.50 17.68
N SER A 157 -5.91 -2.54 18.01
CA SER A 157 -5.41 -3.75 18.66
C SER A 157 -4.41 -4.52 17.80
N THR A 158 -4.64 -4.59 16.49
CA THR A 158 -3.70 -5.21 15.53
C THR A 158 -2.38 -4.44 15.50
N ILE A 159 -2.45 -3.11 15.40
CA ILE A 159 -1.24 -2.26 15.44
C ILE A 159 -0.50 -2.43 16.76
N ASN A 160 -1.22 -2.41 17.89
CA ASN A 160 -0.64 -2.60 19.20
C ASN A 160 0.07 -3.96 19.33
N ALA A 161 -0.56 -5.05 18.89
CA ALA A 161 0.02 -6.40 18.98
C ALA A 161 1.30 -6.56 18.13
N CYS A 162 1.42 -5.83 17.03
CA CYS A 162 2.59 -5.89 16.15
C CYS A 162 3.88 -5.36 16.79
N TRP A 163 3.78 -4.58 17.87
CA TRP A 163 4.94 -4.11 18.65
C TRP A 163 5.50 -5.16 19.59
N GLN A 164 4.78 -6.28 19.83
CA GLN A 164 5.14 -7.27 20.84
C GLN A 164 6.56 -7.83 20.67
N LYS A 165 7.04 -7.99 19.43
CA LYS A 165 8.38 -8.55 19.20
C LYS A 165 9.49 -7.52 19.36
N LEU A 166 9.22 -6.27 19.04
CA LEU A 166 10.21 -5.20 19.09
C LEU A 166 10.27 -4.53 20.46
N TRP A 167 9.10 -4.24 21.04
CA TRP A 167 9.01 -3.48 22.30
C TRP A 167 7.82 -3.95 23.15
N PRO A 168 7.94 -5.13 23.78
CA PRO A 168 6.85 -5.75 24.53
C PRO A 168 6.30 -4.91 25.67
N GLU A 169 7.12 -4.02 26.28
CA GLU A 169 6.74 -3.18 27.42
C GLU A 169 5.70 -2.10 27.07
N VAL A 170 5.62 -1.70 25.79
CA VAL A 170 4.64 -0.69 25.33
C VAL A 170 3.33 -1.31 24.88
N VAL A 171 3.26 -2.65 24.78
CA VAL A 171 2.08 -3.35 24.29
C VAL A 171 1.03 -3.45 25.39
N LEU A 172 -0.12 -2.85 25.13
CA LEU A 172 -1.29 -3.00 26.00
C LEU A 172 -1.90 -4.39 25.80
N LYS A 173 -2.16 -5.10 26.89
CA LYS A 173 -2.86 -6.39 26.83
C LYS A 173 -4.27 -6.16 26.27
N SER A 174 -4.57 -6.78 25.14
CA SER A 174 -5.87 -6.71 24.46
C SER A 174 -6.32 -8.11 24.10
N ASP A 175 -7.58 -8.42 24.42
CA ASP A 175 -8.19 -9.72 24.13
C ASP A 175 -8.72 -9.82 22.69
N LYS A 176 -8.67 -8.72 21.92
CA LYS A 176 -9.20 -8.66 20.55
C LYS A 176 -8.07 -8.47 19.56
N ILE A 177 -7.65 -9.54 18.94
CA ILE A 177 -6.80 -9.52 17.73
C ILE A 177 -7.68 -9.90 16.55
N ASP A 178 -7.59 -9.16 15.45
CA ASP A 178 -8.28 -9.50 14.21
C ASP A 178 -7.90 -10.92 13.76
N ASN A 179 -8.90 -11.74 13.54
CA ASN A 179 -8.66 -13.09 13.06
C ASN A 179 -8.51 -13.08 11.54
N LEU A 180 -7.26 -12.94 11.08
CA LEU A 180 -6.92 -12.95 9.65
C LEU A 180 -7.48 -14.21 8.93
N ASN A 181 -7.47 -15.36 9.60
CA ASN A 181 -8.04 -16.60 9.06
C ASN A 181 -9.54 -16.46 8.73
N THR A 182 -10.30 -15.78 9.58
CA THR A 182 -11.72 -15.51 9.32
C THR A 182 -11.88 -14.62 8.08
N THR A 183 -11.04 -13.59 7.95
CA THR A 183 -11.08 -12.69 6.79
C THR A 183 -10.73 -13.44 5.49
N VAL A 184 -9.70 -14.27 5.49
CA VAL A 184 -9.33 -15.09 4.32
C VAL A 184 -10.46 -16.02 3.92
N ASN A 185 -11.11 -16.71 4.86
CA ASN A 185 -12.27 -17.56 4.56
C ASN A 185 -13.43 -16.77 3.95
N GLN A 186 -13.70 -15.57 4.46
CA GLN A 186 -14.71 -14.66 3.86
C GLN A 186 -14.36 -14.29 2.42
N ILE A 187 -13.08 -14.05 2.12
CA ILE A 187 -12.64 -13.74 0.75
C ILE A 187 -12.92 -14.93 -0.17
N VAL A 188 -12.60 -16.15 0.24
CA VAL A 188 -12.89 -17.37 -0.53
C VAL A 188 -14.39 -17.51 -0.81
N GLU A 189 -15.23 -17.29 0.20
CA GLU A 189 -16.69 -17.35 0.04
C GLU A 189 -17.20 -16.29 -0.96
N ILE A 190 -16.73 -15.05 -0.83
CA ILE A 190 -17.13 -13.97 -1.74
C ILE A 190 -16.63 -14.23 -3.15
N ALA A 191 -15.38 -14.65 -3.32
CA ALA A 191 -14.78 -14.93 -4.62
C ALA A 191 -15.55 -16.02 -5.37
N ARG A 192 -15.93 -17.11 -4.70
CA ARG A 192 -16.71 -18.20 -5.29
C ARG A 192 -18.08 -17.80 -5.82
N ASN A 193 -18.63 -16.68 -5.36
CA ASN A 193 -19.88 -16.13 -5.91
C ASN A 193 -19.64 -15.33 -7.20
N VAL A 194 -18.41 -15.08 -7.58
CA VAL A 194 -18.04 -14.43 -8.84
C VAL A 194 -17.87 -15.51 -9.92
N LYS A 195 -18.62 -15.43 -11.00
CA LYS A 195 -18.57 -16.39 -12.12
C LYS A 195 -17.13 -16.56 -12.65
N GLY A 196 -16.67 -17.81 -12.66
CA GLY A 196 -15.30 -18.15 -13.10
C GLY A 196 -14.27 -18.23 -11.97
N PHE A 197 -14.70 -18.02 -10.70
CA PHE A 197 -13.87 -18.17 -9.51
C PHE A 197 -14.37 -19.31 -8.59
N ASP A 198 -15.17 -20.21 -9.12
CA ASP A 198 -15.83 -21.30 -8.37
C ASP A 198 -14.83 -22.22 -7.66
N GLU A 199 -13.63 -22.39 -8.23
CA GLU A 199 -12.57 -23.26 -7.72
C GLU A 199 -11.56 -22.56 -6.81
N VAL A 200 -11.71 -21.25 -6.60
CA VAL A 200 -10.79 -20.47 -5.75
C VAL A 200 -10.79 -21.04 -4.34
N ASN A 201 -9.59 -21.29 -3.84
CA ASN A 201 -9.34 -21.83 -2.52
C ASN A 201 -8.53 -20.86 -1.65
N ARG A 202 -8.23 -21.29 -0.43
CA ARG A 202 -7.49 -20.48 0.54
C ARG A 202 -6.07 -20.17 0.08
N ASP A 203 -5.38 -21.15 -0.50
CA ASP A 203 -3.98 -20.98 -0.92
C ASP A 203 -3.88 -19.94 -2.04
N ASP A 204 -4.85 -19.90 -2.96
CA ASP A 204 -4.92 -18.89 -4.02
C ASP A 204 -5.06 -17.49 -3.44
N ILE A 205 -5.90 -17.31 -2.41
CA ILE A 205 -6.07 -16.01 -1.75
C ILE A 205 -4.81 -15.62 -0.97
N GLU A 206 -4.18 -16.54 -0.26
CA GLU A 206 -2.93 -16.29 0.47
C GLU A 206 -1.80 -15.94 -0.51
N GLU A 207 -1.72 -16.60 -1.66
CA GLU A 207 -0.76 -16.28 -2.72
C GLU A 207 -0.99 -14.86 -3.28
N MET A 208 -2.24 -14.45 -3.52
CA MET A 208 -2.59 -13.08 -3.93
C MET A 208 -2.16 -12.02 -2.90
N MET A 209 -2.11 -12.38 -1.63
CA MET A 209 -1.70 -11.50 -0.55
C MET A 209 -0.18 -11.46 -0.35
N LEU A 210 0.57 -12.43 -0.88
CA LEU A 210 2.02 -12.42 -0.83
C LEU A 210 2.57 -11.30 -1.72
N ASN A 211 3.67 -10.70 -1.28
CA ASN A 211 4.37 -9.75 -2.13
C ASN A 211 5.05 -10.50 -3.27
N TYR A 212 4.87 -10.00 -4.46
CA TYR A 212 5.78 -10.28 -5.55
C TYR A 212 6.99 -9.37 -5.39
N ASP A 213 8.07 -9.92 -4.87
CA ASP A 213 9.37 -9.25 -4.92
C ASP A 213 9.87 -9.38 -6.36
N GLN A 214 9.79 -8.30 -7.14
CA GLN A 214 10.58 -8.21 -8.35
C GLN A 214 12.04 -8.09 -7.93
N GLU A 215 12.91 -8.96 -8.48
CA GLU A 215 14.34 -8.80 -8.29
C GLU A 215 14.79 -7.46 -8.87
N LEU A 216 15.33 -6.59 -8.00
CA LEU A 216 15.85 -5.29 -8.40
C LEU A 216 17.14 -5.48 -9.18
N THR A 217 17.27 -4.84 -10.33
CA THR A 217 18.53 -4.76 -11.07
C THR A 217 19.47 -3.73 -10.44
N LEU A 218 20.75 -3.73 -10.82
CA LEU A 218 21.70 -2.71 -10.36
C LEU A 218 21.28 -1.30 -10.79
N GLU A 219 20.75 -1.16 -12.02
CA GLU A 219 20.22 0.11 -12.54
C GLU A 219 19.03 0.59 -11.71
N ASP A 220 18.17 -0.32 -11.28
CA ASP A 220 17.03 -0.01 -10.41
C ASP A 220 17.50 0.51 -9.04
N LEU A 221 18.55 -0.10 -8.47
CA LEU A 221 19.12 0.33 -7.19
C LEU A 221 19.74 1.72 -7.29
N GLU A 222 20.44 2.02 -8.38
CA GLU A 222 20.99 3.35 -8.63
C GLU A 222 19.90 4.40 -8.71
N GLU A 223 18.83 4.17 -9.50
CA GLU A 223 17.70 5.10 -9.61
C GLU A 223 16.98 5.33 -8.27
N ILE A 224 16.83 4.29 -7.45
CA ILE A 224 16.19 4.40 -6.13
C ILE A 224 17.02 5.24 -5.16
N THR A 225 18.36 5.14 -5.25
CA THR A 225 19.28 5.78 -4.31
C THR A 225 19.72 7.17 -4.75
N GLU A 226 19.61 7.52 -6.04
CA GLU A 226 19.97 8.84 -6.53
C GLU A 226 19.21 9.95 -5.79
N THR A 227 19.94 10.80 -5.11
CA THR A 227 19.46 12.11 -4.65
C THR A 227 19.76 13.10 -5.77
N PRO A 228 18.76 13.67 -6.47
CA PRO A 228 19.02 14.54 -7.59
C PRO A 228 19.72 15.82 -7.17
N ASN A 229 20.87 16.08 -7.76
CA ASN A 229 21.30 17.43 -8.04
C ASN A 229 20.53 17.87 -9.31
N GLU A 230 19.55 18.77 -9.13
CA GLU A 230 18.75 19.49 -10.14
C GLU A 230 17.60 18.75 -10.87
N PRO A 231 16.47 19.42 -11.09
CA PRO A 231 15.29 18.82 -11.72
C PRO A 231 15.50 18.70 -13.23
N LYS A 232 15.63 17.47 -13.73
CA LYS A 232 15.43 17.21 -15.16
C LYS A 232 13.95 17.38 -15.46
N GLN A 233 13.63 18.36 -16.30
CA GLN A 233 12.30 18.52 -16.90
C GLN A 233 12.03 17.28 -17.75
N SER A 234 11.06 16.47 -17.33
CA SER A 234 10.59 15.34 -18.13
C SER A 234 9.67 15.87 -19.22
N GLU A 235 10.08 15.69 -20.46
CA GLU A 235 9.22 15.85 -21.64
C GLU A 235 8.01 14.92 -21.54
N HIS A 236 6.85 15.45 -21.86
CA HIS A 236 5.60 14.74 -21.92
C HIS A 236 5.59 13.82 -23.15
N ASP A 237 5.73 12.53 -22.95
CA ASP A 237 5.26 11.54 -23.90
C ASP A 237 3.90 11.02 -23.42
N GLU A 238 2.85 11.41 -24.13
CA GLU A 238 1.53 10.81 -24.04
C GLU A 238 1.58 9.46 -24.78
N GLU A 239 2.02 8.40 -24.12
CA GLU A 239 1.84 7.05 -24.64
C GLU A 239 0.41 6.59 -24.33
N GLU A 240 -0.35 6.35 -25.40
CA GLU A 240 -1.63 5.63 -25.35
C GLU A 240 -1.35 4.18 -24.94
N GLU A 241 -1.74 3.79 -23.71
CA GLU A 241 -1.68 2.39 -23.27
C GLU A 241 -2.66 1.55 -24.11
N GLU A 242 -2.15 0.65 -24.96
CA GLU A 242 -2.96 -0.39 -25.60
C GLU A 242 -3.56 -1.32 -24.51
N PRO A 243 -4.85 -1.70 -24.63
CA PRO A 243 -5.50 -2.54 -23.62
C PRO A 243 -4.92 -3.96 -23.64
N VAL A 244 -4.24 -4.34 -22.56
CA VAL A 244 -3.79 -5.71 -22.32
C VAL A 244 -4.99 -6.64 -22.26
N LYS A 245 -5.01 -7.69 -23.10
CA LYS A 245 -6.06 -8.72 -23.06
C LYS A 245 -5.86 -9.61 -21.83
N PRO A 246 -6.76 -9.64 -20.88
CA PRO A 246 -6.59 -10.49 -19.68
C PRO A 246 -6.87 -11.96 -20.00
N ASP A 247 -5.94 -12.81 -19.60
CA ASP A 247 -6.10 -14.28 -19.55
C ASP A 247 -6.61 -14.64 -18.14
N PHE A 248 -7.70 -15.41 -18.05
CA PHE A 248 -8.44 -15.72 -16.82
C PHE A 248 -8.05 -17.06 -16.20
N SER A 249 -6.81 -17.43 -16.27
CA SER A 249 -6.27 -18.52 -15.45
C SER A 249 -5.89 -18.00 -14.04
N SER A 250 -5.67 -18.88 -13.08
CA SER A 250 -5.13 -18.51 -11.76
C SER A 250 -3.81 -17.71 -11.83
N LYS A 251 -3.09 -17.81 -12.97
CA LYS A 251 -1.95 -16.94 -13.31
C LYS A 251 -2.35 -15.49 -13.56
N SER A 252 -3.49 -15.25 -14.17
CA SER A 252 -3.93 -13.91 -14.58
C SER A 252 -4.52 -13.09 -13.44
N ILE A 253 -5.02 -13.74 -12.40
CA ILE A 253 -5.41 -13.04 -11.16
C ILE A 253 -4.19 -12.33 -10.56
N LYS A 254 -3.00 -12.90 -10.71
CA LYS A 254 -1.72 -12.34 -10.25
C LYS A 254 -1.34 -11.06 -11.01
N GLU A 255 -1.67 -10.96 -12.30
CA GLU A 255 -1.34 -9.81 -13.15
C GLU A 255 -2.29 -8.62 -12.94
N ILE A 256 -3.47 -8.84 -12.37
CA ILE A 256 -4.46 -7.77 -12.09
C ILE A 256 -4.05 -6.91 -10.88
N PHE A 257 -3.20 -7.44 -10.00
CA PHE A 257 -2.74 -6.78 -8.78
C PHE A 257 -1.30 -6.23 -8.89
N HIS A 258 -0.69 -6.29 -10.07
CA HIS A 258 0.55 -5.62 -10.45
C HIS A 258 0.19 -4.35 -11.26
#